data_303f14fc8c86c8fb89ed79c6a6e29c2f
#
_entry.id   303f14fc8c86c8fb89ed79c6a6e29c2f
#
_cell.length_a   1.000
_cell.length_b   1.000
_cell.length_c   1.000
_cell.angle_alpha   90.00
_cell.angle_beta   90.00
_cell.angle_gamma   90.00
#
_symmetry.space_group_name_H-M   'P 1'
#
loop_
_entity.id
_entity.type
_entity.pdbx_description
1 polymer ?
#
loop_
_entity_poly.entity_id
_entity_poly.type
_entity_poly.pdbx_seq_one_letter_code
_entity_poly.pdbx_strand_id
1 'polypeptide(L)'
;MNLSTIDEQLMLDVLSVPTVSQHEHLLVEFLMDFAKKYDVDANLDDKGNVYFKKGMVADGAFYPCVCAHMDTVQDKQLIWINENKRLEIKIEEYLGRHYLSCEGFGLGADDKAGVLICLTLLKRLPVLKAVFFVEEEMGCLGSEKAELGWFKDVGYVLAFDSPGQDCSWACGGARLFDRQFYENYLVELKQKFTIKNWCNHPFTDIMFLRQDTSLACMNIGAGYYKYHTDGEYCIAEHMDEAAQMGLYLIDKLGNNEYLIPYTSRMRDANNEDDKYFFE
;
A
#
# COMPACT_ATOMS: atom_id res chain seq x y z
N MET A 1 -21.91 6.59 -2.08
CA MET A 1 -21.40 5.51 -1.21
C MET A 1 -21.36 5.99 0.24
N ASN A 2 -21.51 5.11 1.21
CA ASN A 2 -21.43 5.51 2.64
C ASN A 2 -20.14 4.94 3.24
N LEU A 3 -19.01 5.52 2.85
CA LEU A 3 -17.69 5.17 3.36
C LEU A 3 -17.39 5.95 4.64
N SER A 4 -16.77 5.32 5.61
CA SER A 4 -16.51 5.93 6.94
C SER A 4 -15.16 6.64 7.01
N THR A 5 -14.21 6.24 6.19
CA THR A 5 -12.81 6.65 6.25
C THR A 5 -12.35 7.31 4.96
N ILE A 6 -12.61 6.70 3.83
CA ILE A 6 -12.21 7.20 2.50
C ILE A 6 -13.17 8.31 2.03
N ASP A 7 -12.59 9.38 1.51
CA ASP A 7 -13.29 10.45 0.82
C ASP A 7 -13.63 9.99 -0.61
N GLU A 8 -14.92 10.01 -0.98
CA GLU A 8 -15.39 9.52 -2.28
C GLU A 8 -14.78 10.30 -3.46
N GLN A 9 -14.62 11.62 -3.33
CA GLN A 9 -14.01 12.42 -4.38
C GLN A 9 -12.53 12.09 -4.54
N LEU A 10 -11.79 11.95 -3.44
CA LEU A 10 -10.37 11.54 -3.49
C LEU A 10 -10.22 10.16 -4.15
N MET A 11 -11.12 9.22 -3.84
CA MET A 11 -11.13 7.89 -4.45
C MET A 11 -11.27 7.97 -5.97
N LEU A 12 -12.24 8.74 -6.47
CA LEU A 12 -12.43 8.92 -7.89
C LEU A 12 -11.27 9.66 -8.54
N ASP A 13 -10.73 10.68 -7.87
CA ASP A 13 -9.59 11.45 -8.36
C ASP A 13 -8.35 10.57 -8.55
N VAL A 14 -8.01 9.72 -7.56
CA VAL A 14 -6.85 8.80 -7.63
C VAL A 14 -7.07 7.72 -8.69
N LEU A 15 -8.20 7.00 -8.63
CA LEU A 15 -8.44 5.88 -9.53
C LEU A 15 -8.55 6.30 -10.99
N SER A 16 -8.96 7.54 -11.26
CA SER A 16 -9.05 8.08 -12.62
C SER A 16 -7.72 8.49 -13.24
N VAL A 17 -6.62 8.55 -12.47
CA VAL A 17 -5.29 8.84 -13.05
C VAL A 17 -4.82 7.64 -13.86
N PRO A 18 -4.56 7.77 -15.17
CA PRO A 18 -3.92 6.69 -15.92
C PRO A 18 -2.44 6.62 -15.54
N THR A 19 -1.94 5.41 -15.35
CA THR A 19 -0.53 5.17 -15.03
C THR A 19 -0.12 3.77 -15.51
N VAL A 20 1.12 3.65 -15.97
CA VAL A 20 1.72 2.39 -16.45
C VAL A 20 3.20 2.42 -16.08
N SER A 21 3.84 1.27 -15.89
CA SER A 21 5.29 1.20 -15.62
C SER A 21 6.08 2.06 -16.61
N GLN A 22 7.00 2.88 -16.09
CA GLN A 22 7.80 3.89 -16.81
C GLN A 22 7.01 5.12 -17.32
N HIS A 23 5.72 5.23 -17.00
CA HIS A 23 4.85 6.34 -17.39
C HIS A 23 4.00 6.85 -16.22
N GLU A 24 4.58 6.90 -15.03
CA GLU A 24 3.91 7.25 -13.76
C GLU A 24 3.76 8.78 -13.57
N HIS A 25 4.28 9.59 -14.46
CA HIS A 25 4.41 11.05 -14.28
C HIS A 25 3.09 11.75 -13.93
N LEU A 26 1.93 11.32 -14.48
CA LEU A 26 0.65 11.92 -14.13
C LEU A 26 0.22 11.62 -12.70
N LEU A 27 0.55 10.44 -12.17
CA LEU A 27 0.30 10.12 -10.78
C LEU A 27 1.30 10.82 -9.85
N VAL A 28 2.56 10.96 -10.27
CA VAL A 28 3.56 11.79 -9.56
C VAL A 28 3.08 13.23 -9.45
N GLU A 29 2.61 13.85 -10.54
CA GLU A 29 2.05 15.22 -10.52
C GLU A 29 0.86 15.32 -9.56
N PHE A 30 -0.06 14.35 -9.61
CA PHE A 30 -1.19 14.27 -8.70
C PHE A 30 -0.75 14.21 -7.23
N LEU A 31 0.24 13.39 -6.90
CA LEU A 31 0.80 13.26 -5.56
C LEU A 31 1.45 14.57 -5.08
N MET A 32 2.23 15.24 -5.95
CA MET A 32 2.86 16.51 -5.61
C MET A 32 1.83 17.62 -5.36
N ASP A 33 0.73 17.65 -6.12
CA ASP A 33 -0.36 18.59 -5.90
C ASP A 33 -1.14 18.28 -4.61
N PHE A 34 -1.33 16.98 -4.30
CA PHE A 34 -1.87 16.55 -3.01
C PHE A 34 -1.00 17.04 -1.85
N ALA A 35 0.32 16.87 -1.94
CA ALA A 35 1.24 17.30 -0.91
C ALA A 35 1.13 18.81 -0.62
N LYS A 36 1.09 19.64 -1.67
CA LYS A 36 0.87 21.09 -1.53
C LYS A 36 -0.46 21.42 -0.87
N LYS A 37 -1.54 20.74 -1.28
CA LYS A 37 -2.90 20.98 -0.78
C LYS A 37 -3.04 20.69 0.71
N TYR A 38 -2.34 19.66 1.21
CA TYR A 38 -2.46 19.16 2.58
C TYR A 38 -1.25 19.45 3.49
N ASP A 39 -0.35 20.33 3.05
CA ASP A 39 0.85 20.75 3.79
C ASP A 39 1.71 19.55 4.23
N VAL A 40 2.07 18.73 3.25
CA VAL A 40 2.92 17.54 3.40
C VAL A 40 4.27 17.82 2.74
N ASP A 41 5.38 17.60 3.44
CA ASP A 41 6.71 17.65 2.83
C ASP A 41 6.84 16.51 1.80
N ALA A 42 7.23 16.86 0.57
CA ALA A 42 7.33 15.93 -0.54
C ALA A 42 8.68 16.02 -1.25
N ASN A 43 9.28 14.86 -1.51
CA ASN A 43 10.53 14.74 -2.25
C ASN A 43 10.44 13.62 -3.28
N LEU A 44 11.21 13.73 -4.38
CA LEU A 44 11.47 12.65 -5.32
C LEU A 44 12.93 12.24 -5.22
N ASP A 45 13.20 10.93 -5.33
CA ASP A 45 14.57 10.46 -5.53
C ASP A 45 14.95 10.40 -7.03
N ASP A 46 16.21 10.06 -7.32
CA ASP A 46 16.70 9.96 -8.69
C ASP A 46 16.04 8.83 -9.50
N LYS A 47 15.41 7.85 -8.85
CA LYS A 47 14.66 6.78 -9.49
C LYS A 47 13.24 7.22 -9.89
N GLY A 48 12.70 8.22 -9.22
CA GLY A 48 11.35 8.74 -9.40
C GLY A 48 10.37 8.31 -8.30
N ASN A 49 10.83 7.63 -7.25
CA ASN A 49 10.00 7.34 -6.08
C ASN A 49 9.60 8.64 -5.37
N VAL A 50 8.36 8.70 -4.88
CA VAL A 50 7.83 9.87 -4.17
C VAL A 50 7.81 9.60 -2.67
N TYR A 51 8.41 10.49 -1.90
CA TYR A 51 8.50 10.39 -0.43
C TYR A 51 7.74 11.53 0.22
N PHE A 52 6.83 11.20 1.10
CA PHE A 52 6.03 12.14 1.88
C PHE A 52 6.36 12.06 3.36
N LYS A 53 6.48 13.23 4.00
CA LYS A 53 6.61 13.34 5.43
C LYS A 53 5.64 14.38 5.97
N LYS A 54 4.79 13.97 6.91
CA LYS A 54 3.83 14.84 7.58
C LYS A 54 4.10 14.92 9.07
N GLY A 55 4.10 16.12 9.60
CA GLY A 55 4.27 16.40 11.02
C GLY A 55 5.65 16.05 11.56
N MET A 56 5.78 16.13 12.89
CA MET A 56 7.04 15.83 13.60
C MET A 56 6.75 14.86 14.74
N VAL A 57 7.62 13.87 14.92
CA VAL A 57 7.62 13.00 16.10
C VAL A 57 8.40 13.66 17.25
N ALA A 58 8.11 13.25 18.48
CA ALA A 58 8.89 13.67 19.64
C ALA A 58 10.32 13.09 19.57
N ASP A 59 11.24 13.68 20.33
CA ASP A 59 12.61 13.18 20.42
C ASP A 59 12.63 11.72 20.89
N GLY A 60 13.32 10.88 20.13
CA GLY A 60 13.43 9.43 20.39
C GLY A 60 12.22 8.62 19.94
N ALA A 61 11.22 9.22 19.32
CA ALA A 61 10.09 8.51 18.71
C ALA A 61 10.30 8.31 17.20
N PHE A 62 9.56 7.37 16.61
CA PHE A 62 9.67 6.96 15.23
C PHE A 62 8.40 7.24 14.44
N TYR A 63 8.53 7.49 13.14
CA TYR A 63 7.39 7.65 12.26
C TYR A 63 6.74 6.30 11.94
N PRO A 64 5.40 6.17 12.01
CA PRO A 64 4.71 5.17 11.20
C PRO A 64 5.01 5.44 9.72
N CYS A 65 5.15 4.38 8.92
CA CYS A 65 5.34 4.51 7.48
C CYS A 65 4.33 3.65 6.74
N VAL A 66 3.82 4.17 5.62
CA VAL A 66 2.96 3.43 4.68
C VAL A 66 3.57 3.45 3.29
N CYS A 67 3.30 2.43 2.48
CA CYS A 67 3.76 2.39 1.10
C CYS A 67 2.75 1.77 0.15
N ALA A 68 2.87 2.13 -1.12
CA ALA A 68 2.13 1.64 -2.26
C ALA A 68 2.98 1.85 -3.53
N HIS A 69 2.62 1.25 -4.66
CA HIS A 69 3.29 1.56 -5.92
C HIS A 69 2.43 2.38 -6.87
N MET A 70 3.09 3.08 -7.81
CA MET A 70 2.45 4.04 -8.69
C MET A 70 2.17 3.50 -10.08
N ASP A 71 2.90 2.50 -10.52
CA ASP A 71 2.74 1.91 -11.83
C ASP A 71 1.65 0.84 -11.89
N THR A 72 1.25 0.47 -13.08
CA THR A 72 0.32 -0.63 -13.36
C THR A 72 0.75 -1.36 -14.63
N VAL A 73 0.26 -2.60 -14.80
CA VAL A 73 0.47 -3.37 -16.06
C VAL A 73 -0.51 -3.00 -17.18
N GLN A 74 -1.31 -1.96 -17.01
CA GLN A 74 -2.45 -1.64 -17.89
C GLN A 74 -2.00 -0.84 -19.12
N ASP A 75 -1.22 -1.42 -20.02
CA ASP A 75 -0.67 -0.79 -21.23
C ASP A 75 -1.69 -0.01 -22.06
N LYS A 76 -2.95 -0.45 -22.08
CA LYS A 76 -4.02 0.26 -22.79
C LYS A 76 -4.25 1.68 -22.28
N GLN A 77 -3.86 1.98 -21.04
CA GLN A 77 -3.94 3.32 -20.46
C GLN A 77 -2.96 4.32 -21.06
N LEU A 78 -1.95 3.87 -21.82
CA LEU A 78 -1.02 4.76 -22.53
C LEU A 78 -1.73 5.76 -23.45
N ILE A 79 -2.88 5.42 -24.01
CA ILE A 79 -3.68 6.35 -24.85
C ILE A 79 -4.12 7.55 -24.01
N TRP A 80 -4.64 7.32 -22.80
CA TRP A 80 -5.08 8.40 -21.89
C TRP A 80 -3.90 9.21 -21.36
N ILE A 81 -2.77 8.56 -21.06
CA ILE A 81 -1.52 9.25 -20.68
C ILE A 81 -1.08 10.21 -21.76
N ASN A 82 -0.96 9.74 -23.02
CA ASN A 82 -0.54 10.54 -24.14
C ASN A 82 -1.49 11.70 -24.48
N GLU A 83 -2.79 11.53 -24.21
CA GLU A 83 -3.81 12.55 -24.40
C GLU A 83 -4.02 13.44 -23.16
N ASN A 84 -3.31 13.18 -22.06
CA ASN A 84 -3.46 13.82 -20.75
C ASN A 84 -4.94 13.82 -20.29
N LYS A 85 -5.59 12.68 -20.40
CA LYS A 85 -7.01 12.49 -20.04
C LYS A 85 -7.13 11.59 -18.81
N ARG A 86 -8.23 11.75 -18.07
CA ARG A 86 -8.60 10.87 -16.96
C ARG A 86 -9.38 9.66 -17.46
N LEU A 87 -9.25 8.55 -16.70
CA LEU A 87 -10.06 7.35 -16.92
C LEU A 87 -11.51 7.61 -16.51
N GLU A 88 -12.46 7.04 -17.24
CA GLU A 88 -13.88 7.07 -16.88
C GLU A 88 -14.17 5.90 -15.93
N ILE A 89 -14.44 6.20 -14.66
CA ILE A 89 -14.71 5.21 -13.63
C ILE A 89 -16.18 4.84 -13.66
N LYS A 90 -16.46 3.57 -13.91
CA LYS A 90 -17.79 2.98 -13.81
C LYS A 90 -18.02 2.50 -12.38
N ILE A 91 -19.16 2.88 -11.80
CA ILE A 91 -19.56 2.45 -10.46
C ILE A 91 -20.83 1.64 -10.57
N GLU A 92 -20.82 0.42 -10.06
CA GLU A 92 -21.96 -0.47 -10.01
C GLU A 92 -22.23 -0.90 -8.56
N GLU A 93 -23.46 -0.79 -8.11
CA GLU A 93 -23.87 -1.32 -6.81
C GLU A 93 -24.41 -2.75 -6.96
N TYR A 94 -23.84 -3.68 -6.18
CA TYR A 94 -24.32 -5.04 -6.09
C TYR A 94 -24.24 -5.56 -4.66
N LEU A 95 -25.33 -6.07 -4.12
CA LEU A 95 -25.47 -6.58 -2.75
C LEU A 95 -24.96 -5.59 -1.68
N GLY A 96 -25.22 -4.29 -1.86
CA GLY A 96 -24.84 -3.22 -0.93
C GLY A 96 -23.36 -2.89 -0.94
N ARG A 97 -22.62 -3.28 -1.99
CA ARG A 97 -21.23 -2.94 -2.23
C ARG A 97 -21.06 -2.21 -3.55
N HIS A 98 -20.10 -1.31 -3.61
CA HIS A 98 -19.81 -0.51 -4.79
C HIS A 98 -18.55 -1.04 -5.48
N TYR A 99 -18.74 -1.49 -6.71
CA TYR A 99 -17.70 -2.01 -7.61
C TYR A 99 -17.26 -0.89 -8.55
N LEU A 100 -15.96 -0.60 -8.57
CA LEU A 100 -15.37 0.40 -9.45
C LEU A 100 -14.51 -0.30 -10.50
N SER A 101 -14.71 0.07 -11.76
CA SER A 101 -14.01 -0.50 -12.91
C SER A 101 -13.85 0.50 -14.03
N CYS A 102 -13.10 0.15 -15.08
CA CYS A 102 -13.07 0.85 -16.36
C CYS A 102 -13.65 -0.05 -17.46
N GLU A 103 -14.37 0.55 -18.41
CA GLU A 103 -14.94 -0.24 -19.50
C GLU A 103 -13.86 -0.60 -20.54
N GLY A 104 -13.73 -1.91 -20.82
CA GLY A 104 -12.85 -2.43 -21.88
C GLY A 104 -11.37 -2.60 -21.54
N PHE A 105 -10.94 -2.23 -20.32
CA PHE A 105 -9.57 -2.43 -19.84
C PHE A 105 -9.51 -2.40 -18.30
N GLY A 106 -8.39 -2.87 -17.74
CA GLY A 106 -8.21 -2.90 -16.29
C GLY A 106 -8.11 -1.51 -15.67
N LEU A 107 -8.70 -1.37 -14.50
CA LEU A 107 -8.72 -0.11 -13.73
C LEU A 107 -7.31 0.33 -13.32
N GLY A 108 -6.38 -0.62 -13.09
CA GLY A 108 -5.09 -0.36 -12.43
C GLY A 108 -5.30 -0.04 -10.94
N ALA A 109 -6.25 -0.75 -10.31
CA ALA A 109 -6.48 -0.64 -8.87
C ALA A 109 -5.34 -1.27 -8.06
N ASP A 110 -4.62 -2.19 -8.66
CA ASP A 110 -3.26 -2.62 -8.33
C ASP A 110 -2.26 -1.63 -8.93
N ASP A 111 -1.63 -0.65 -8.18
CA ASP A 111 -1.89 -0.42 -6.74
C ASP A 111 -2.43 1.00 -6.47
N LYS A 112 -3.21 1.58 -7.38
CA LYS A 112 -3.88 2.87 -7.09
C LYS A 112 -4.80 2.81 -5.87
N ALA A 113 -5.30 1.63 -5.50
CA ALA A 113 -6.06 1.44 -4.28
C ALA A 113 -5.19 1.66 -3.04
N GLY A 114 -3.98 1.11 -3.01
CA GLY A 114 -3.00 1.38 -1.95
C GLY A 114 -2.56 2.84 -1.90
N VAL A 115 -2.33 3.47 -3.06
CA VAL A 115 -2.07 4.91 -3.12
C VAL A 115 -3.20 5.71 -2.45
N LEU A 116 -4.46 5.43 -2.78
CA LEU A 116 -5.64 6.06 -2.17
C LEU A 116 -5.66 5.87 -0.65
N ILE A 117 -5.40 4.65 -0.18
CA ILE A 117 -5.38 4.33 1.25
C ILE A 117 -4.27 5.13 1.95
N CYS A 118 -3.05 5.16 1.41
CA CYS A 118 -1.94 5.96 1.93
C CYS A 118 -2.28 7.45 2.02
N LEU A 119 -2.89 8.02 0.99
CA LEU A 119 -3.32 9.42 0.97
C LEU A 119 -4.45 9.69 1.99
N THR A 120 -5.35 8.72 2.18
CA THR A 120 -6.41 8.80 3.20
C THR A 120 -5.83 8.84 4.60
N LEU A 121 -4.83 7.99 4.89
CA LEU A 121 -4.12 7.98 6.17
C LEU A 121 -3.35 9.29 6.40
N LEU A 122 -2.70 9.82 5.37
CA LEU A 122 -2.04 11.13 5.43
C LEU A 122 -3.02 12.28 5.74
N LYS A 123 -4.24 12.25 5.21
CA LYS A 123 -5.27 13.26 5.57
C LYS A 123 -5.68 13.16 7.03
N ARG A 124 -5.76 11.97 7.59
CA ARG A 124 -6.33 11.68 8.91
C ARG A 124 -5.33 11.81 10.06
N LEU A 125 -4.08 11.46 9.84
CA LEU A 125 -3.05 11.39 10.87
C LEU A 125 -2.22 12.67 10.93
N PRO A 126 -1.84 13.12 12.14
CA PRO A 126 -1.00 14.30 12.31
C PRO A 126 0.46 14.01 11.96
N VAL A 127 0.90 12.77 12.08
CA VAL A 127 2.27 12.31 11.87
C VAL A 127 2.26 11.04 11.06
N LEU A 128 2.89 11.05 9.90
CA LEU A 128 3.01 9.88 9.03
C LEU A 128 4.10 10.11 7.98
N LYS A 129 4.84 9.08 7.64
CA LYS A 129 5.63 8.99 6.42
C LYS A 129 4.91 8.10 5.40
N ALA A 130 5.01 8.44 4.12
CA ALA A 130 4.53 7.60 3.04
C ALA A 130 5.54 7.56 1.90
N VAL A 131 5.68 6.42 1.25
CA VAL A 131 6.51 6.28 0.05
C VAL A 131 5.69 5.61 -1.05
N PHE A 132 5.82 6.14 -2.27
CA PHE A 132 5.17 5.63 -3.46
C PHE A 132 6.24 5.24 -4.47
N PHE A 133 6.32 3.95 -4.79
CA PHE A 133 7.36 3.40 -5.63
C PHE A 133 6.98 3.42 -7.10
N VAL A 134 7.96 3.55 -7.98
CA VAL A 134 7.83 3.35 -9.43
C VAL A 134 8.26 1.93 -9.80
N GLU A 135 7.79 1.44 -10.95
CA GLU A 135 8.26 0.19 -11.58
C GLU A 135 8.23 -1.03 -10.63
N GLU A 136 7.20 -1.14 -9.80
CA GLU A 136 6.97 -2.36 -8.99
C GLU A 136 6.70 -3.55 -9.89
N GLU A 137 5.84 -3.38 -10.89
CA GLU A 137 5.40 -4.39 -11.85
C GLU A 137 6.52 -4.88 -12.80
N MET A 138 7.64 -4.19 -12.81
CA MET A 138 8.86 -4.57 -13.51
C MET A 138 9.87 -5.30 -12.61
N GLY A 139 9.45 -5.74 -11.43
CA GLY A 139 10.26 -6.45 -10.44
C GLY A 139 10.77 -5.57 -9.31
N CYS A 140 9.93 -4.65 -8.83
CA CYS A 140 10.19 -3.79 -7.66
C CYS A 140 11.44 -2.90 -7.82
N LEU A 141 11.68 -2.39 -9.05
CA LEU A 141 12.90 -1.63 -9.38
C LEU A 141 12.97 -0.29 -8.63
N GLY A 142 11.82 0.26 -8.25
CA GLY A 142 11.74 1.47 -7.42
C GLY A 142 12.23 1.23 -6.02
N SER A 143 11.68 0.24 -5.33
CA SER A 143 12.02 -0.07 -3.94
C SER A 143 13.42 -0.65 -3.79
N GLU A 144 13.95 -1.40 -4.78
CA GLU A 144 15.36 -1.83 -4.79
C GLU A 144 16.35 -0.65 -4.73
N LYS A 145 15.93 0.53 -5.22
CA LYS A 145 16.73 1.77 -5.25
C LYS A 145 16.28 2.81 -4.22
N ALA A 146 15.44 2.40 -3.27
CA ALA A 146 14.93 3.32 -2.25
C ALA A 146 16.05 4.02 -1.46
N GLU A 147 15.83 5.27 -1.10
CA GLU A 147 16.73 6.04 -0.23
C GLU A 147 16.68 5.53 1.22
N LEU A 148 17.45 4.50 1.55
CA LEU A 148 17.46 3.88 2.89
C LEU A 148 17.73 4.87 4.03
N GLY A 149 18.45 5.96 3.74
CA GLY A 149 18.68 7.04 4.70
C GLY A 149 17.39 7.71 5.19
N TRP A 150 16.34 7.73 4.36
CA TRP A 150 15.06 8.32 4.68
C TRP A 150 14.25 7.48 5.69
N PHE A 151 14.55 6.16 5.80
CA PHE A 151 13.87 5.26 6.73
C PHE A 151 14.49 5.19 8.13
N LYS A 152 15.58 5.93 8.42
CA LYS A 152 16.29 5.86 9.71
C LYS A 152 15.46 6.23 10.94
N ASP A 153 14.42 7.03 10.76
CA ASP A 153 13.49 7.46 11.80
C ASP A 153 12.09 6.83 11.62
N VAL A 154 12.00 5.75 10.81
CA VAL A 154 10.78 4.96 10.63
C VAL A 154 10.77 3.80 11.63
N GLY A 155 9.62 3.57 12.27
CA GLY A 155 9.46 2.51 13.27
C GLY A 155 8.96 1.17 12.71
N TYR A 156 8.16 1.21 11.64
CA TYR A 156 7.59 0.05 10.93
C TYR A 156 6.97 0.50 9.60
N VAL A 157 6.63 -0.45 8.73
CA VAL A 157 6.04 -0.16 7.42
C VAL A 157 4.79 -0.99 7.19
N LEU A 158 3.69 -0.33 6.76
CA LEU A 158 2.48 -0.97 6.28
C LEU A 158 2.35 -0.73 4.77
N ALA A 159 2.33 -1.78 3.97
CA ALA A 159 1.98 -1.72 2.56
C ALA A 159 0.49 -2.04 2.36
N PHE A 160 -0.10 -1.48 1.32
CA PHE A 160 -1.47 -1.77 0.93
C PHE A 160 -1.49 -2.28 -0.50
N ASP A 161 -0.84 -3.42 -0.71
CA ASP A 161 -0.56 -4.01 -2.02
C ASP A 161 -0.79 -5.54 -1.99
N SER A 162 -1.84 -5.98 -1.29
CA SER A 162 -2.36 -7.35 -1.37
C SER A 162 -3.74 -7.35 -2.00
N PRO A 163 -4.12 -8.39 -2.78
CA PRO A 163 -5.43 -8.44 -3.40
C PRO A 163 -6.55 -8.62 -2.38
N GLY A 164 -7.69 -8.03 -2.67
CA GLY A 164 -8.92 -8.22 -1.92
C GLY A 164 -8.80 -7.83 -0.46
N GLN A 165 -9.06 -8.77 0.42
CA GLN A 165 -8.97 -8.63 1.89
C GLN A 165 -7.95 -9.64 2.46
N ASP A 166 -6.94 -10.01 1.70
CA ASP A 166 -5.85 -10.86 2.15
C ASP A 166 -4.76 -10.03 2.84
N CYS A 167 -4.12 -10.59 3.86
CA CYS A 167 -2.96 -10.00 4.51
C CYS A 167 -1.75 -10.89 4.33
N SER A 168 -0.60 -10.29 4.09
CA SER A 168 0.63 -11.06 3.89
C SER A 168 1.50 -11.07 5.14
N TRP A 169 1.88 -12.26 5.57
CA TRP A 169 2.87 -12.47 6.62
C TRP A 169 4.29 -12.67 6.07
N ALA A 170 4.39 -12.95 4.76
CA ALA A 170 5.63 -13.08 4.02
C ALA A 170 5.46 -12.59 2.59
N CYS A 171 6.56 -12.20 1.95
CA CYS A 171 6.64 -11.87 0.53
C CYS A 171 7.88 -12.53 -0.06
N GLY A 172 7.73 -13.19 -1.21
CA GLY A 172 8.82 -13.89 -1.87
C GLY A 172 9.52 -14.93 -0.97
N GLY A 173 8.81 -15.51 0.01
CA GLY A 173 9.37 -16.40 1.01
C GLY A 173 10.06 -15.71 2.19
N ALA A 174 10.18 -14.39 2.19
CA ALA A 174 10.74 -13.62 3.31
C ALA A 174 9.64 -13.21 4.30
N ARG A 175 9.82 -13.49 5.59
CA ARG A 175 8.87 -13.08 6.62
C ARG A 175 8.88 -11.56 6.79
N LEU A 176 7.71 -10.96 6.81
CA LEU A 176 7.53 -9.51 7.04
C LEU A 176 7.59 -9.17 8.54
N PHE A 177 7.15 -10.07 9.39
CA PHE A 177 7.20 -9.97 10.85
C PHE A 177 7.44 -11.35 11.49
N ASP A 178 7.77 -11.37 12.77
CA ASP A 178 7.96 -12.61 13.53
C ASP A 178 6.71 -13.00 14.35
N ARG A 179 6.78 -14.15 14.98
CA ARG A 179 5.71 -14.70 15.82
C ARG A 179 5.36 -13.76 16.98
N GLN A 180 6.37 -13.21 17.64
CA GLN A 180 6.16 -12.33 18.79
C GLN A 180 5.42 -11.05 18.40
N PHE A 181 5.77 -10.45 17.25
CA PHE A 181 5.06 -9.29 16.73
C PHE A 181 3.60 -9.63 16.41
N TYR A 182 3.34 -10.78 15.77
CA TYR A 182 1.97 -11.23 15.49
C TYR A 182 1.15 -11.40 16.77
N GLU A 183 1.65 -12.16 17.76
CA GLU A 183 0.94 -12.43 19.01
C GLU A 183 0.65 -11.15 19.81
N ASN A 184 1.56 -10.18 19.78
CA ASN A 184 1.41 -8.93 20.52
C ASN A 184 0.50 -7.91 19.83
N TYR A 185 0.48 -7.86 18.49
CA TYR A 185 -0.12 -6.74 17.79
C TYR A 185 -1.17 -7.12 16.73
N LEU A 186 -1.11 -8.31 16.12
CA LEU A 186 -1.91 -8.64 14.96
C LEU A 186 -3.01 -9.68 15.23
N VAL A 187 -2.92 -10.48 16.29
CA VAL A 187 -3.83 -11.61 16.58
C VAL A 187 -5.29 -11.18 16.62
N GLU A 188 -5.60 -9.99 17.11
CA GLU A 188 -6.98 -9.49 17.23
C GLU A 188 -7.54 -8.88 15.94
N LEU A 189 -6.72 -8.70 14.88
CA LEU A 189 -7.21 -8.14 13.62
C LEU A 189 -8.35 -8.95 13.02
N LYS A 190 -8.27 -10.29 13.09
CA LYS A 190 -9.35 -11.19 12.61
C LYS A 190 -10.70 -10.99 13.34
N GLN A 191 -10.68 -10.39 14.53
CA GLN A 191 -11.90 -10.11 15.30
C GLN A 191 -12.52 -8.75 14.94
N LYS A 192 -11.71 -7.83 14.42
CA LYS A 192 -12.09 -6.44 14.14
C LYS A 192 -12.33 -6.17 12.66
N PHE A 193 -11.63 -6.88 11.80
CA PHE A 193 -11.60 -6.66 10.35
C PHE A 193 -11.77 -7.97 9.60
N THR A 194 -12.23 -7.87 8.37
CA THR A 194 -12.32 -9.01 7.47
C THR A 194 -10.94 -9.31 6.90
N ILE A 195 -10.30 -10.37 7.38
CA ILE A 195 -9.08 -10.93 6.78
C ILE A 195 -9.46 -12.31 6.26
N LYS A 196 -9.46 -12.47 4.94
CA LYS A 196 -9.81 -13.75 4.33
C LYS A 196 -8.70 -14.77 4.46
N ASN A 197 -7.49 -14.37 4.13
CA ASN A 197 -6.32 -15.23 4.22
C ASN A 197 -5.13 -14.47 4.78
N TRP A 198 -4.26 -15.19 5.49
CA TRP A 198 -2.88 -14.82 5.69
C TRP A 198 -2.04 -15.57 4.68
N CYS A 199 -1.30 -14.89 3.83
CA CYS A 199 -0.61 -15.50 2.71
C CYS A 199 0.90 -15.15 2.67
N ASN A 200 1.65 -15.94 1.93
CA ASN A 200 2.95 -15.55 1.41
C ASN A 200 2.70 -14.98 0.02
N HIS A 201 2.74 -13.65 -0.10
CA HIS A 201 2.53 -12.95 -1.36
C HIS A 201 3.76 -13.14 -2.29
N PRO A 202 3.60 -12.99 -3.61
CA PRO A 202 4.73 -12.84 -4.51
C PRO A 202 5.66 -11.68 -4.12
N PHE A 203 6.59 -11.32 -4.99
CA PHE A 203 7.45 -10.17 -4.77
C PHE A 203 6.61 -8.89 -4.74
N THR A 204 6.84 -8.04 -3.75
CA THR A 204 6.35 -6.67 -3.68
C THR A 204 7.41 -5.77 -3.04
N ASP A 205 7.27 -4.46 -3.17
CA ASP A 205 8.18 -3.43 -2.66
C ASP A 205 8.55 -3.60 -1.18
N ILE A 206 7.57 -4.02 -0.36
CA ILE A 206 7.77 -4.17 1.08
C ILE A 206 8.79 -5.24 1.43
N MET A 207 9.04 -6.19 0.52
CA MET A 207 10.06 -7.22 0.69
C MET A 207 11.47 -6.59 0.74
N PHE A 208 11.76 -5.68 -0.19
CA PHE A 208 13.05 -4.97 -0.21
C PHE A 208 13.22 -4.10 1.03
N LEU A 209 12.19 -3.31 1.37
CA LEU A 209 12.23 -2.51 2.60
C LEU A 209 12.48 -3.38 3.84
N ARG A 210 11.79 -4.53 3.92
CA ARG A 210 11.98 -5.48 5.02
C ARG A 210 13.40 -6.03 5.12
N GLN A 211 14.01 -6.36 3.99
CA GLN A 211 15.37 -6.92 3.93
C GLN A 211 16.41 -5.85 4.30
N ASP A 212 16.27 -4.64 3.79
CA ASP A 212 17.29 -3.61 3.88
C ASP A 212 17.23 -2.81 5.18
N THR A 213 16.04 -2.70 5.80
CA THR A 213 15.85 -1.90 7.02
C THR A 213 15.74 -2.73 8.29
N SER A 214 15.40 -4.02 8.18
CA SER A 214 15.03 -4.88 9.32
C SER A 214 13.79 -4.42 10.10
N LEU A 215 13.03 -3.46 9.61
CA LEU A 215 11.78 -3.02 10.21
C LEU A 215 10.71 -4.11 10.14
N ALA A 216 9.85 -4.20 11.14
CA ALA A 216 8.61 -4.97 11.02
C ALA A 216 7.76 -4.40 9.90
N CYS A 217 7.27 -5.26 9.03
CA CYS A 217 6.47 -4.90 7.88
C CYS A 217 5.18 -5.73 7.84
N MET A 218 4.13 -5.21 7.21
CA MET A 218 2.89 -5.93 6.95
C MET A 218 2.33 -5.49 5.59
N ASN A 219 1.85 -6.43 4.77
CA ASN A 219 1.13 -6.10 3.54
C ASN A 219 -0.35 -6.42 3.71
N ILE A 220 -1.22 -5.44 3.44
CA ILE A 220 -2.66 -5.44 3.73
C ILE A 220 -3.41 -5.41 2.41
N GLY A 221 -4.52 -6.17 2.34
CA GLY A 221 -5.39 -6.21 1.17
C GLY A 221 -6.01 -4.85 0.87
N ALA A 222 -5.78 -4.34 -0.34
CA ALA A 222 -6.21 -3.02 -0.78
C ALA A 222 -7.58 -3.02 -1.48
N GLY A 223 -8.31 -4.13 -1.50
CA GLY A 223 -9.67 -4.20 -2.03
C GLY A 223 -9.77 -4.30 -3.54
N TYR A 224 -8.70 -4.57 -4.27
CA TYR A 224 -8.70 -4.81 -5.70
C TYR A 224 -8.83 -6.31 -6.05
N TYR A 225 -9.33 -6.61 -7.23
CA TYR A 225 -9.66 -7.97 -7.69
C TYR A 225 -9.41 -8.12 -9.17
N LYS A 226 -9.10 -9.35 -9.60
CA LYS A 226 -8.78 -9.68 -11.00
C LYS A 226 -7.67 -8.80 -11.57
N TYR A 227 -6.72 -8.42 -10.70
CA TYR A 227 -5.56 -7.62 -11.08
C TYR A 227 -4.81 -8.24 -12.27
N HIS A 228 -4.07 -7.44 -12.99
CA HIS A 228 -3.35 -7.81 -14.22
C HIS A 228 -4.25 -8.32 -15.36
N THR A 229 -5.54 -7.96 -15.33
CA THR A 229 -6.49 -8.31 -16.40
C THR A 229 -7.34 -7.12 -16.86
N ASP A 230 -7.92 -7.21 -18.05
CA ASP A 230 -8.90 -6.21 -18.53
C ASP A 230 -10.17 -6.15 -17.66
N GLY A 231 -10.43 -7.16 -16.86
CA GLY A 231 -11.61 -7.24 -15.99
C GLY A 231 -11.32 -6.81 -14.54
N GLU A 232 -10.21 -6.12 -14.29
CA GLU A 232 -9.84 -5.64 -12.98
C GLU A 232 -10.87 -4.65 -12.41
N TYR A 233 -11.15 -4.78 -11.13
CA TYR A 233 -12.04 -3.89 -10.40
C TYR A 233 -11.61 -3.77 -8.93
N CYS A 234 -12.10 -2.75 -8.23
CA CYS A 234 -11.99 -2.68 -6.77
C CYS A 234 -13.37 -2.53 -6.13
N ILE A 235 -13.44 -2.81 -4.83
CA ILE A 235 -14.65 -2.67 -4.01
C ILE A 235 -14.40 -1.55 -2.99
N ALA A 236 -15.20 -0.50 -3.06
CA ALA A 236 -15.02 0.70 -2.24
C ALA A 236 -15.01 0.40 -0.73
N GLU A 237 -15.91 -0.46 -0.26
CA GLU A 237 -16.02 -0.83 1.15
C GLU A 237 -14.81 -1.63 1.63
N HIS A 238 -14.17 -2.41 0.76
CA HIS A 238 -12.95 -3.16 1.12
C HIS A 238 -11.74 -2.24 1.22
N MET A 239 -11.62 -1.24 0.33
CA MET A 239 -10.62 -0.19 0.46
C MET A 239 -10.81 0.63 1.75
N ASP A 240 -12.07 0.97 2.08
CA ASP A 240 -12.42 1.71 3.29
C ASP A 240 -12.06 0.91 4.56
N GLU A 241 -12.33 -0.40 4.56
CA GLU A 241 -11.95 -1.30 5.67
C GLU A 241 -10.43 -1.43 5.81
N ALA A 242 -9.68 -1.47 4.70
CA ALA A 242 -8.22 -1.46 4.71
C ALA A 242 -7.65 -0.16 5.30
N ALA A 243 -8.24 0.99 4.96
CA ALA A 243 -7.87 2.27 5.56
C ALA A 243 -8.16 2.31 7.07
N GLN A 244 -9.29 1.76 7.51
CA GLN A 244 -9.61 1.61 8.95
C GLN A 244 -8.60 0.70 9.66
N MET A 245 -8.22 -0.42 9.04
CA MET A 245 -7.20 -1.33 9.57
C MET A 245 -5.84 -0.62 9.70
N GLY A 246 -5.46 0.20 8.71
CA GLY A 246 -4.25 1.02 8.77
C GLY A 246 -4.27 2.01 9.94
N LEU A 247 -5.38 2.75 10.14
CA LEU A 247 -5.56 3.65 11.28
C LEU A 247 -5.45 2.92 12.61
N TYR A 248 -6.12 1.77 12.72
CA TYR A 248 -6.10 0.95 13.93
C TYR A 248 -4.69 0.45 14.26
N LEU A 249 -3.96 -0.05 13.26
CA LEU A 249 -2.58 -0.53 13.47
C LEU A 249 -1.64 0.62 13.85
N ILE A 250 -1.75 1.77 13.21
CA ILE A 250 -0.92 2.94 13.54
C ILE A 250 -1.20 3.44 14.96
N ASP A 251 -2.46 3.48 15.38
CA ASP A 251 -2.81 3.82 16.76
C ASP A 251 -2.24 2.80 17.76
N LYS A 252 -2.36 1.50 17.46
CA LYS A 252 -1.89 0.42 18.32
C LYS A 252 -0.38 0.32 18.42
N LEU A 253 0.34 0.47 17.30
CA LEU A 253 1.80 0.40 17.26
C LEU A 253 2.44 1.71 17.75
N GLY A 254 1.76 2.83 17.58
CA GLY A 254 2.22 4.14 17.99
C GLY A 254 3.50 4.59 17.25
N ASN A 255 4.24 5.46 17.91
CA ASN A 255 5.50 6.02 17.38
C ASN A 255 6.73 5.24 17.90
N ASN A 256 6.65 3.91 17.90
CA ASN A 256 7.71 3.02 18.38
C ASN A 256 8.45 2.37 17.20
N GLU A 257 9.69 1.94 17.46
CA GLU A 257 10.49 1.14 16.54
C GLU A 257 10.28 -0.36 16.80
N TYR A 258 10.11 -1.12 15.71
CA TYR A 258 9.98 -2.57 15.75
C TYR A 258 11.00 -3.19 14.81
N LEU A 259 12.19 -3.47 15.35
CA LEU A 259 13.27 -4.14 14.62
C LEU A 259 13.15 -5.65 14.76
N ILE A 260 13.04 -6.32 13.64
CA ILE A 260 13.04 -7.78 13.54
C ILE A 260 14.21 -8.17 12.65
N PRO A 261 15.36 -8.57 13.21
CA PRO A 261 16.55 -8.87 12.43
C PRO A 261 16.25 -9.86 11.30
N TYR A 262 16.66 -9.51 10.09
CA TYR A 262 16.51 -10.37 8.93
C TYR A 262 17.55 -11.50 8.99
N THR A 263 17.11 -12.72 9.20
CA THR A 263 18.00 -13.90 9.31
C THR A 263 17.76 -14.86 8.15
N SER A 264 18.77 -15.72 7.85
CA SER A 264 18.63 -16.75 6.82
C SER A 264 17.48 -17.75 7.08
N ARG A 265 17.05 -17.92 8.35
CA ARG A 265 15.87 -18.71 8.72
C ARG A 265 14.56 -18.05 8.29
N MET A 266 14.55 -16.73 8.06
CA MET A 266 13.37 -16.01 7.56
C MET A 266 13.18 -16.16 6.05
N ARG A 267 14.15 -16.74 5.33
CA ARG A 267 14.01 -17.10 3.92
C ARG A 267 13.24 -18.40 3.69
N ASP A 268 13.07 -19.24 4.74
CA ASP A 268 12.35 -20.50 4.68
C ASP A 268 10.92 -20.36 5.24
N ALA A 269 10.10 -19.52 4.59
CA ALA A 269 8.66 -19.44 4.87
C ALA A 269 7.89 -20.74 4.50
N ASN A 270 8.61 -21.77 4.01
CA ASN A 270 8.08 -23.10 3.75
C ASN A 270 8.20 -24.06 4.95
N ASN A 271 8.64 -23.59 6.12
CA ASN A 271 8.69 -24.42 7.32
C ASN A 271 7.24 -24.74 7.73
N GLU A 272 6.91 -26.03 7.83
CA GLU A 272 5.54 -26.49 8.16
C GLU A 272 5.00 -25.90 9.46
N ASP A 273 5.88 -25.55 10.41
CA ASP A 273 5.53 -24.89 11.68
C ASP A 273 4.87 -23.51 11.50
N ASP A 274 5.03 -22.86 10.36
CA ASP A 274 4.49 -21.52 10.09
C ASP A 274 3.11 -21.55 9.45
N LYS A 275 2.76 -22.61 8.70
CA LYS A 275 1.42 -22.77 8.12
C LYS A 275 0.34 -22.89 9.19
N TYR A 276 0.65 -23.58 10.30
CA TYR A 276 -0.28 -23.73 11.43
C TYR A 276 -0.41 -22.48 12.30
N PHE A 277 0.35 -21.44 11.98
CA PHE A 277 0.42 -20.23 12.80
C PHE A 277 -0.71 -19.24 12.49
N PHE A 278 -1.20 -19.24 11.26
CA PHE A 278 -2.21 -18.32 10.76
C PHE A 278 -3.59 -18.97 10.52
N GLU A 279 -3.72 -20.29 10.74
CA GLU A 279 -5.00 -21.00 10.76
C GLU A 279 -5.76 -20.74 12.09
#